data_68c34763c4d88fce1e8f8f7c4e149e5a
#
_entry.id   68c34763c4d88fce1e8f8f7c4e149e5a
#
_cell.length_a   1.000
_cell.length_b   1.000
_cell.length_c   1.000
_cell.angle_alpha   90.00
_cell.angle_beta   90.00
_cell.angle_gamma   90.00
#
_symmetry.space_group_name_H-M   'P 1'
#
loop_
_entity.id
_entity.type
_entity.pdbx_description
1 polymer ?
#
loop_
_entity_poly.entity_id
_entity_poly.type
_entity_poly.pdbx_seq_one_letter_code
_entity_poly.pdbx_strand_id
1 'polypeptide(L)'
;MSKQQFNKDAGLYLRLSKDDERAGESLSIENQRRILEKYALDNGFNVVDTYIDDGWSGTSFQRPEVQRLLEDAKNGRINVIIVKDLSRFGRNYIEVGQYTDYIFPMYNVRFIAISDNVDSANSESSGMDMMPIMNVFNEWHAANTSKKIRAVIESNAKAGKYRASVAPYGYVKSDDENRLPIRDEPAASTVLRIFEMRAKGISPQKISDTLNDEGLLPPADYKEQKFGIPNTRKSHHLWSNSVVKQILTNPIYLGNLVQLKTYTLSYKNIKQVKNDPEDMVTIYSTHEAIVTQELWDKCREMEASVSQGKKNKTGYVNPLSGLVYCADCGNKMYIAWNNTRHKRTDPRTYHRENFKCGA
;
A
#
# COMPACT_ATOMS: atom_id res chain seq x y z
N MET A 1 -45.39 -2.65 28.54
CA MET A 1 -43.93 -2.50 28.54
C MET A 1 -43.61 -1.05 28.89
N SER A 2 -42.86 -0.80 29.98
CA SER A 2 -42.52 0.58 30.40
C SER A 2 -41.59 1.18 29.31
N LYS A 3 -41.98 2.40 28.84
CA LYS A 3 -41.09 3.17 27.95
C LYS A 3 -39.77 3.42 28.68
N GLN A 4 -38.68 2.90 28.16
CA GLN A 4 -37.35 3.22 28.66
C GLN A 4 -37.16 4.73 28.57
N GLN A 5 -36.96 5.37 29.71
CA GLN A 5 -36.75 6.81 29.79
C GLN A 5 -35.23 7.03 29.60
N PHE A 6 -34.82 7.38 28.38
CA PHE A 6 -33.44 7.74 28.10
C PHE A 6 -33.16 9.14 28.63
N ASN A 7 -31.98 9.32 29.28
CA ASN A 7 -31.43 10.65 29.47
C ASN A 7 -31.24 11.30 28.10
N LYS A 8 -31.29 12.65 28.08
CA LYS A 8 -31.23 13.41 26.82
C LYS A 8 -29.84 13.90 26.45
N ASP A 9 -28.81 13.35 27.10
CA ASP A 9 -27.41 13.73 26.89
C ASP A 9 -26.88 13.06 25.59
N ALA A 10 -26.69 13.87 24.55
CA ALA A 10 -26.38 13.41 23.20
C ALA A 10 -24.94 13.69 22.80
N GLY A 11 -24.32 12.69 22.16
CA GLY A 11 -23.11 12.85 21.39
C GLY A 11 -23.43 12.91 19.91
N LEU A 12 -22.94 13.95 19.23
CA LEU A 12 -23.07 14.09 17.78
C LEU A 12 -21.84 13.49 17.11
N TYR A 13 -22.03 12.54 16.18
CA TYR A 13 -20.92 11.95 15.46
C TYR A 13 -20.95 12.32 13.97
N LEU A 14 -19.81 12.84 13.49
CA LEU A 14 -19.60 13.31 12.13
C LEU A 14 -18.39 12.62 11.51
N ARG A 15 -18.49 12.27 10.24
CA ARG A 15 -17.38 11.69 9.48
C ARG A 15 -17.39 12.14 8.03
N LEU A 16 -16.21 12.47 7.52
CA LEU A 16 -15.96 12.69 6.10
C LEU A 16 -14.74 11.88 5.69
N SER A 17 -14.81 11.16 4.58
CA SER A 17 -13.66 10.46 4.00
C SER A 17 -13.25 11.13 2.69
N LYS A 18 -11.98 10.98 2.30
CA LYS A 18 -11.48 11.45 1.00
C LYS A 18 -12.23 10.87 -0.20
N ASP A 19 -12.87 9.71 -0.03
CA ASP A 19 -13.69 9.08 -1.05
C ASP A 19 -15.07 9.74 -1.18
N ASP A 20 -15.61 10.24 -0.07
CA ASP A 20 -16.89 10.97 -0.04
C ASP A 20 -16.77 12.32 -0.77
N GLU A 21 -15.61 12.99 -0.68
CA GLU A 21 -15.33 14.24 -1.43
C GLU A 21 -15.34 14.01 -2.95
N ARG A 22 -14.81 12.87 -3.41
CA ARG A 22 -14.74 12.52 -4.85
C ARG A 22 -16.07 12.08 -5.44
N ALA A 23 -16.96 11.56 -4.63
CA ALA A 23 -18.27 11.06 -5.09
C ALA A 23 -19.31 12.16 -5.31
N GLY A 24 -18.97 13.44 -5.10
CA GLY A 24 -19.88 14.56 -5.25
C GLY A 24 -20.96 14.66 -4.16
N GLU A 25 -20.93 13.80 -3.16
CA GLU A 25 -21.81 13.82 -1.98
C GLU A 25 -21.22 14.66 -0.84
N SER A 26 -20.56 15.74 -1.18
CA SER A 26 -19.85 16.61 -0.24
C SER A 26 -20.83 17.47 0.57
N LEU A 27 -21.47 16.83 1.53
CA LEU A 27 -21.91 17.59 2.70
C LEU A 27 -20.67 17.76 3.60
N SER A 28 -20.11 18.96 3.62
CA SER A 28 -18.98 19.29 4.50
C SER A 28 -19.30 18.90 5.95
N ILE A 29 -18.28 18.65 6.77
CA ILE A 29 -18.44 18.40 8.21
C ILE A 29 -19.34 19.46 8.85
N GLU A 30 -19.20 20.72 8.42
CA GLU A 30 -20.00 21.84 8.92
C GLU A 30 -21.50 21.70 8.59
N ASN A 31 -21.82 21.22 7.40
CA ASN A 31 -23.23 20.97 7.03
C ASN A 31 -23.81 19.78 7.81
N GLN A 32 -23.03 18.70 8.01
CA GLN A 32 -23.45 17.59 8.89
C GLN A 32 -23.71 18.12 10.31
N ARG A 33 -22.78 18.90 10.88
CA ARG A 33 -22.92 19.50 12.21
C ARG A 33 -24.23 20.27 12.34
N ARG A 34 -24.49 21.18 11.42
CA ARG A 34 -25.71 22.01 11.43
C ARG A 34 -26.99 21.16 11.39
N ILE A 35 -27.03 20.08 10.62
CA ILE A 35 -28.17 19.16 10.55
C ILE A 35 -28.37 18.47 11.91
N LEU A 36 -27.29 17.94 12.51
CA LEU A 36 -27.37 17.21 13.77
C LEU A 36 -27.73 18.12 14.94
N GLU A 37 -27.12 19.29 15.03
CA GLU A 37 -27.46 20.31 16.07
C GLU A 37 -28.91 20.77 15.98
N LYS A 38 -29.41 21.03 14.77
CA LYS A 38 -30.82 21.37 14.56
C LYS A 38 -31.73 20.24 15.01
N TYR A 39 -31.41 18.99 14.61
CA TYR A 39 -32.23 17.84 15.02
C TYR A 39 -32.20 17.65 16.54
N ALA A 40 -31.06 17.81 17.18
CA ALA A 40 -30.94 17.71 18.63
C ALA A 40 -31.77 18.79 19.35
N LEU A 41 -31.72 20.02 18.88
CA LEU A 41 -32.52 21.13 19.40
C LEU A 41 -34.01 20.87 19.24
N ASP A 42 -34.45 20.52 18.03
CA ASP A 42 -35.88 20.31 17.71
C ASP A 42 -36.50 19.15 18.53
N ASN A 43 -35.70 18.17 18.93
CA ASN A 43 -36.13 17.02 19.73
C ASN A 43 -35.76 17.13 21.22
N GLY A 44 -35.20 18.26 21.65
CA GLY A 44 -34.89 18.56 23.03
C GLY A 44 -33.79 17.68 23.64
N PHE A 45 -32.79 17.29 22.84
CA PHE A 45 -31.57 16.64 23.32
C PHE A 45 -30.55 17.67 23.81
N ASN A 46 -29.82 17.31 24.86
CA ASN A 46 -28.73 18.11 25.39
C ASN A 46 -27.43 17.64 24.70
N VAL A 47 -26.83 18.44 23.86
CA VAL A 47 -25.58 18.10 23.16
C VAL A 47 -24.42 18.26 24.14
N VAL A 48 -23.84 17.13 24.58
CA VAL A 48 -22.70 17.08 25.51
C VAL A 48 -21.39 17.29 24.77
N ASP A 49 -21.23 16.64 23.62
CA ASP A 49 -19.99 16.72 22.84
C ASP A 49 -20.24 16.40 21.35
N THR A 50 -19.27 16.80 20.51
CA THR A 50 -19.26 16.53 19.08
C THR A 50 -17.97 15.82 18.71
N TYR A 51 -18.10 14.64 18.08
CA TYR A 51 -17.01 13.73 17.71
C TYR A 51 -16.81 13.76 16.21
N ILE A 52 -15.61 14.08 15.74
CA ILE A 52 -15.34 14.33 14.32
C ILE A 52 -14.15 13.51 13.85
N ASP A 53 -14.39 12.56 12.95
CA ASP A 53 -13.36 11.80 12.24
C ASP A 53 -13.27 12.30 10.78
N ASP A 54 -12.51 13.37 10.56
CA ASP A 54 -12.25 13.91 9.21
C ASP A 54 -11.11 13.17 8.53
N GLY A 55 -11.29 12.83 7.24
CA GLY A 55 -10.31 12.08 6.44
C GLY A 55 -10.27 10.57 6.71
N TRP A 56 -11.14 10.04 7.60
CA TRP A 56 -11.17 8.64 7.98
C TRP A 56 -12.22 7.83 7.20
N SER A 57 -11.84 6.59 6.80
CA SER A 57 -12.76 5.65 6.16
C SER A 57 -13.77 5.07 7.17
N GLY A 58 -15.00 4.83 6.72
CA GLY A 58 -16.03 4.15 7.51
C GLY A 58 -15.89 2.62 7.62
N THR A 59 -14.85 2.02 7.03
CA THR A 59 -14.67 0.56 6.97
C THR A 59 -14.15 -0.07 8.27
N SER A 60 -13.63 0.73 9.20
CA SER A 60 -13.10 0.27 10.49
C SER A 60 -13.54 1.20 11.60
N PHE A 61 -13.77 0.66 12.81
CA PHE A 61 -14.03 1.42 14.01
C PHE A 61 -12.76 1.87 14.76
N GLN A 62 -11.58 1.62 14.21
CA GLN A 62 -10.29 2.06 14.76
C GLN A 62 -10.02 3.55 14.46
N ARG A 63 -11.00 4.41 14.71
CA ARG A 63 -10.94 5.85 14.51
C ARG A 63 -10.92 6.55 15.87
N PRO A 64 -10.11 7.61 16.06
CA PRO A 64 -9.94 8.22 17.37
C PRO A 64 -11.24 8.71 17.99
N GLU A 65 -12.03 9.46 17.22
CA GLU A 65 -13.23 10.09 17.76
C GLU A 65 -14.42 9.14 17.93
N VAL A 66 -14.56 8.12 17.06
CA VAL A 66 -15.54 7.07 17.33
C VAL A 66 -15.19 6.25 18.55
N GLN A 67 -13.90 5.98 18.81
CA GLN A 67 -13.49 5.28 20.05
C GLN A 67 -13.78 6.12 21.30
N ARG A 68 -13.51 7.43 21.25
CA ARG A 68 -13.85 8.36 22.33
C ARG A 68 -15.37 8.42 22.56
N LEU A 69 -16.16 8.48 21.50
CA LEU A 69 -17.64 8.42 21.57
C LEU A 69 -18.13 7.15 22.28
N LEU A 70 -17.58 5.99 21.88
CA LEU A 70 -17.94 4.68 22.45
C LEU A 70 -17.54 4.56 23.93
N GLU A 71 -16.41 5.14 24.31
CA GLU A 71 -15.96 5.18 25.71
C GLU A 71 -16.85 6.09 26.55
N ASP A 72 -17.17 7.28 26.08
CA ASP A 72 -18.10 8.21 26.73
C ASP A 72 -19.49 7.60 26.88
N ALA A 73 -19.96 6.85 25.90
CA ALA A 73 -21.23 6.11 25.96
C ALA A 73 -21.19 5.00 27.03
N LYS A 74 -20.10 4.22 27.10
CA LYS A 74 -19.91 3.17 28.11
C LYS A 74 -19.84 3.75 29.53
N ASN A 75 -19.22 4.91 29.67
CA ASN A 75 -19.08 5.60 30.96
C ASN A 75 -20.34 6.37 31.37
N GLY A 76 -21.40 6.38 30.55
CA GLY A 76 -22.66 7.06 30.82
C GLY A 76 -22.59 8.58 30.73
N ARG A 77 -21.53 9.15 30.13
CA ARG A 77 -21.41 10.59 29.85
C ARG A 77 -22.41 11.04 28.79
N ILE A 78 -22.70 10.18 27.82
CA ILE A 78 -23.72 10.33 26.80
C ILE A 78 -24.62 9.10 26.79
N ASN A 79 -25.92 9.32 26.56
CA ASN A 79 -26.94 8.27 26.49
C ASN A 79 -27.65 8.23 25.15
N VAL A 80 -27.34 9.18 24.28
CA VAL A 80 -27.87 9.25 22.91
C VAL A 80 -26.72 9.50 21.95
N ILE A 81 -26.68 8.73 20.87
CA ILE A 81 -25.75 8.93 19.76
C ILE A 81 -26.58 9.34 18.54
N ILE A 82 -26.23 10.48 17.94
CA ILE A 82 -26.93 11.00 16.77
C ILE A 82 -25.95 11.10 15.60
N VAL A 83 -26.31 10.46 14.49
CA VAL A 83 -25.54 10.48 13.24
C VAL A 83 -26.45 10.95 12.10
N LYS A 84 -25.86 11.47 11.03
CA LYS A 84 -26.63 11.85 9.86
C LYS A 84 -27.25 10.61 9.19
N ASP A 85 -26.43 9.62 8.91
CA ASP A 85 -26.81 8.35 8.31
C ASP A 85 -25.90 7.21 8.82
N LEU A 86 -26.32 5.96 8.66
CA LEU A 86 -25.59 4.77 9.11
C LEU A 86 -24.18 4.69 8.53
N SER A 87 -24.00 5.15 7.28
CA SER A 87 -22.71 5.10 6.61
C SER A 87 -21.65 5.99 7.30
N ARG A 88 -22.09 7.06 8.00
CA ARG A 88 -21.20 7.91 8.80
C ARG A 88 -20.72 7.18 10.04
N PHE A 89 -21.59 6.43 10.70
CA PHE A 89 -21.21 5.63 11.85
C PHE A 89 -20.28 4.47 11.45
N GLY A 90 -20.66 3.68 10.43
CA GLY A 90 -19.81 2.60 9.92
C GLY A 90 -20.30 2.02 8.61
N ARG A 91 -19.37 1.52 7.79
CA ARG A 91 -19.66 0.79 6.54
C ARG A 91 -19.52 -0.73 6.71
N ASN A 92 -19.03 -1.19 7.87
CA ASN A 92 -18.96 -2.61 8.21
C ASN A 92 -20.21 -3.00 8.99
N TYR A 93 -21.15 -3.67 8.33
CA TYR A 93 -22.45 -4.03 8.92
C TYR A 93 -22.36 -4.93 10.15
N ILE A 94 -21.33 -5.80 10.22
CA ILE A 94 -21.13 -6.69 11.37
C ILE A 94 -20.77 -5.87 12.61
N GLU A 95 -19.85 -4.93 12.47
CA GLU A 95 -19.44 -4.07 13.58
C GLU A 95 -20.56 -3.09 13.96
N VAL A 96 -21.25 -2.48 12.97
CA VAL A 96 -22.41 -1.59 13.24
C VAL A 96 -23.48 -2.35 13.99
N GLY A 97 -23.89 -3.54 13.51
CA GLY A 97 -24.89 -4.39 14.17
C GLY A 97 -24.46 -4.80 15.58
N GLN A 98 -23.19 -5.12 15.80
CA GLN A 98 -22.67 -5.44 17.13
C GLN A 98 -22.86 -4.26 18.11
N TYR A 99 -22.65 -3.03 17.66
CA TYR A 99 -22.90 -1.85 18.48
C TYR A 99 -24.37 -1.58 18.69
N THR A 100 -25.17 -1.58 17.64
CA THR A 100 -26.59 -1.17 17.70
C THR A 100 -27.47 -2.21 18.38
N ASP A 101 -27.22 -3.50 18.14
CA ASP A 101 -28.09 -4.60 18.59
C ASP A 101 -27.68 -5.16 19.96
N TYR A 102 -26.41 -5.03 20.34
CA TYR A 102 -25.88 -5.60 21.59
C TYR A 102 -25.28 -4.57 22.53
N ILE A 103 -24.31 -3.77 22.06
CA ILE A 103 -23.52 -2.91 22.94
C ILE A 103 -24.34 -1.71 23.43
N PHE A 104 -24.98 -0.97 22.55
CA PHE A 104 -25.78 0.20 22.93
C PHE A 104 -26.95 -0.16 23.85
N PRO A 105 -27.74 -1.21 23.58
CA PRO A 105 -28.75 -1.66 24.53
C PRO A 105 -28.20 -2.03 25.89
N MET A 106 -27.03 -2.67 25.96
CA MET A 106 -26.36 -3.06 27.22
C MET A 106 -26.04 -1.84 28.10
N TYR A 107 -25.62 -0.74 27.49
CA TYR A 107 -25.27 0.51 28.18
C TYR A 107 -26.43 1.52 28.22
N ASN A 108 -27.64 1.12 27.83
CA ASN A 108 -28.85 1.98 27.73
C ASN A 108 -28.61 3.24 26.88
N VAL A 109 -27.91 3.06 25.74
CA VAL A 109 -27.62 4.13 24.77
C VAL A 109 -28.60 4.06 23.62
N ARG A 110 -29.30 5.17 23.35
CA ARG A 110 -30.17 5.35 22.18
C ARG A 110 -29.35 5.73 20.96
N PHE A 111 -29.54 5.05 19.85
CA PHE A 111 -28.89 5.36 18.58
C PHE A 111 -29.88 5.90 17.55
N ILE A 112 -29.53 7.03 16.92
CA ILE A 112 -30.39 7.72 15.95
C ILE A 112 -29.57 8.00 14.68
N ALA A 113 -30.07 7.53 13.51
CA ALA A 113 -29.55 7.89 12.19
C ALA A 113 -30.68 8.62 11.42
N ILE A 114 -30.52 9.94 11.26
CA ILE A 114 -31.61 10.84 10.82
C ILE A 114 -32.08 10.49 9.41
N SER A 115 -31.16 10.41 8.43
CA SER A 115 -31.52 10.21 7.02
C SER A 115 -32.06 8.81 6.74
N ASP A 116 -31.66 7.82 7.56
CA ASP A 116 -32.10 6.43 7.43
C ASP A 116 -33.38 6.16 8.24
N ASN A 117 -33.88 7.15 8.95
CA ASN A 117 -35.07 7.06 9.83
C ASN A 117 -34.91 5.90 10.86
N VAL A 118 -33.71 5.73 11.39
CA VAL A 118 -33.37 4.71 12.42
C VAL A 118 -33.37 5.37 13.78
N ASP A 119 -34.14 4.80 14.72
CA ASP A 119 -34.19 5.23 16.11
C ASP A 119 -34.39 4.01 17.02
N SER A 120 -33.37 3.65 17.79
CA SER A 120 -33.40 2.46 18.65
C SER A 120 -34.40 2.51 19.79
N ALA A 121 -34.94 3.69 20.15
CA ALA A 121 -35.97 3.82 21.16
C ALA A 121 -37.42 3.63 20.59
N ASN A 122 -37.55 3.63 19.28
CA ASN A 122 -38.86 3.48 18.62
C ASN A 122 -38.89 2.14 17.88
N SER A 123 -39.34 1.09 18.55
CA SER A 123 -39.46 -0.26 17.97
C SER A 123 -40.45 -0.37 16.81
N GLU A 124 -41.31 0.63 16.59
CA GLU A 124 -42.20 0.70 15.44
C GLU A 124 -41.59 1.49 14.26
N SER A 125 -40.37 2.04 14.40
CA SER A 125 -39.70 2.70 13.30
C SER A 125 -39.30 1.66 12.25
N SER A 126 -39.90 1.75 11.06
CA SER A 126 -39.59 0.87 9.93
C SER A 126 -38.08 0.82 9.55
N GLY A 127 -37.32 1.79 10.07
CA GLY A 127 -35.87 1.87 9.89
C GLY A 127 -35.08 0.76 10.60
N MET A 128 -35.51 0.31 11.81
CA MET A 128 -34.81 -0.75 12.55
C MET A 128 -34.93 -2.10 11.86
N ASP A 129 -36.12 -2.45 11.34
CA ASP A 129 -36.35 -3.71 10.61
C ASP A 129 -35.61 -3.73 9.27
N MET A 130 -35.41 -2.57 8.65
CA MET A 130 -34.66 -2.41 7.39
C MET A 130 -33.15 -2.34 7.59
N MET A 131 -32.67 -2.10 8.79
CA MET A 131 -31.25 -1.88 9.08
C MET A 131 -30.34 -3.02 8.64
N PRO A 132 -30.67 -4.31 8.88
CA PRO A 132 -29.87 -5.42 8.37
C PRO A 132 -29.82 -5.43 6.84
N ILE A 133 -30.92 -5.11 6.17
CA ILE A 133 -31.00 -5.04 4.70
C ILE A 133 -30.17 -3.90 4.16
N MET A 134 -30.27 -2.71 4.75
CA MET A 134 -29.46 -1.55 4.38
C MET A 134 -27.95 -1.81 4.57
N ASN A 135 -27.57 -2.47 5.64
CA ASN A 135 -26.20 -2.84 5.90
C ASN A 135 -25.66 -3.84 4.85
N VAL A 136 -26.42 -4.86 4.49
CA VAL A 136 -26.09 -5.81 3.41
C VAL A 136 -25.97 -5.07 2.07
N PHE A 137 -26.88 -4.15 1.78
CA PHE A 137 -26.86 -3.36 0.55
C PHE A 137 -25.61 -2.48 0.46
N ASN A 138 -25.24 -1.79 1.54
CA ASN A 138 -24.04 -0.95 1.61
C ASN A 138 -22.76 -1.79 1.41
N GLU A 139 -22.70 -2.97 1.99
CA GLU A 139 -21.58 -3.90 1.78
C GLU A 139 -21.52 -4.40 0.33
N TRP A 140 -22.65 -4.80 -0.23
CA TRP A 140 -22.76 -5.21 -1.62
C TRP A 140 -22.34 -4.09 -2.58
N HIS A 141 -22.75 -2.85 -2.31
CA HIS A 141 -22.36 -1.69 -3.11
C HIS A 141 -20.86 -1.45 -3.09
N ALA A 142 -20.21 -1.51 -1.92
CA ALA A 142 -18.76 -1.38 -1.78
C ALA A 142 -18.02 -2.51 -2.54
N ALA A 143 -18.49 -3.75 -2.40
CA ALA A 143 -17.92 -4.91 -3.10
C ALA A 143 -18.08 -4.78 -4.63
N ASN A 144 -19.26 -4.36 -5.08
CA ASN A 144 -19.57 -4.17 -6.51
C ASN A 144 -18.73 -3.04 -7.13
N THR A 145 -18.60 -1.91 -6.42
CA THR A 145 -17.73 -0.79 -6.83
C THR A 145 -16.28 -1.24 -6.96
N SER A 146 -15.78 -2.01 -5.99
CA SER A 146 -14.43 -2.58 -6.07
C SER A 146 -14.24 -3.50 -7.29
N LYS A 147 -15.23 -4.35 -7.60
CA LYS A 147 -15.20 -5.20 -8.81
C LYS A 147 -15.13 -4.36 -10.10
N LYS A 148 -15.99 -3.32 -10.19
CA LYS A 148 -15.98 -2.41 -11.35
C LYS A 148 -14.65 -1.70 -11.53
N ILE A 149 -14.05 -1.19 -10.44
CA ILE A 149 -12.74 -0.54 -10.49
C ILE A 149 -11.67 -1.53 -10.98
N ARG A 150 -11.65 -2.77 -10.47
CA ARG A 150 -10.70 -3.80 -10.92
C ARG A 150 -10.87 -4.13 -12.40
N ALA A 151 -12.10 -4.28 -12.88
CA ALA A 151 -12.37 -4.53 -14.29
C ALA A 151 -11.87 -3.39 -15.20
N VAL A 152 -12.05 -2.13 -14.79
CA VAL A 152 -11.52 -0.96 -15.51
C VAL A 152 -9.99 -0.94 -15.48
N ILE A 153 -9.38 -1.30 -14.34
CA ILE A 153 -7.91 -1.41 -14.22
C ILE A 153 -7.37 -2.46 -15.19
N GLU A 154 -7.98 -3.63 -15.21
CA GLU A 154 -7.59 -4.73 -16.09
C GLU A 154 -7.80 -4.39 -17.58
N SER A 155 -8.95 -3.82 -17.92
CA SER A 155 -9.25 -3.36 -19.30
C SER A 155 -8.23 -2.34 -19.79
N ASN A 156 -7.93 -1.32 -18.98
CA ASN A 156 -6.93 -0.31 -19.33
C ASN A 156 -5.51 -0.91 -19.44
N ALA A 157 -5.16 -1.87 -18.58
CA ALA A 157 -3.88 -2.55 -18.66
C ALA A 157 -3.74 -3.34 -19.97
N LYS A 158 -4.79 -4.08 -20.37
CA LYS A 158 -4.84 -4.81 -21.65
C LYS A 158 -4.85 -3.87 -22.87
N ALA A 159 -5.45 -2.69 -22.74
CA ALA A 159 -5.43 -1.65 -23.77
C ALA A 159 -4.10 -0.89 -23.86
N GLY A 160 -3.10 -1.21 -23.04
CA GLY A 160 -1.78 -0.56 -23.08
C GLY A 160 -1.72 0.83 -22.45
N LYS A 161 -2.74 1.25 -21.72
CA LYS A 161 -2.73 2.56 -21.04
C LYS A 161 -1.81 2.50 -19.82
N TYR A 162 -0.86 3.42 -19.72
CA TYR A 162 0.05 3.50 -18.56
C TYR A 162 -0.65 4.08 -17.35
N ARG A 163 -0.69 3.33 -16.24
CA ARG A 163 -1.52 3.67 -15.09
C ARG A 163 -0.77 4.15 -13.84
N ALA A 164 0.55 4.00 -13.79
CA ALA A 164 1.27 4.46 -12.62
C ALA A 164 1.10 5.97 -12.41
N SER A 165 1.02 6.41 -11.16
CA SER A 165 0.86 7.83 -10.82
C SER A 165 2.02 8.68 -11.33
N VAL A 166 3.23 8.13 -11.32
CA VAL A 166 4.46 8.79 -11.76
C VAL A 166 5.24 7.82 -12.66
N ALA A 167 5.89 8.36 -13.71
CA ALA A 167 6.79 7.57 -14.55
C ALA A 167 8.06 7.16 -13.77
N PRO A 168 8.71 6.02 -14.12
CA PRO A 168 10.02 5.67 -13.59
C PRO A 168 11.08 6.72 -13.91
N TYR A 169 12.17 6.72 -13.18
CA TYR A 169 13.32 7.58 -13.45
C TYR A 169 13.84 7.35 -14.88
N GLY A 170 14.15 8.42 -15.60
CA GLY A 170 14.48 8.37 -17.01
C GLY A 170 13.30 8.54 -17.98
N TYR A 171 12.08 8.58 -17.43
CA TYR A 171 10.86 8.83 -18.20
C TYR A 171 9.97 9.88 -17.55
N VAL A 172 9.18 10.57 -18.37
CA VAL A 172 8.01 11.37 -17.98
C VAL A 172 6.77 10.76 -18.62
N LYS A 173 5.60 11.08 -18.09
CA LYS A 173 4.34 10.68 -18.73
C LYS A 173 4.03 11.61 -19.90
N SER A 174 3.51 11.04 -20.99
CA SER A 174 2.88 11.84 -22.02
C SER A 174 1.54 12.43 -21.52
N ASP A 175 1.13 13.52 -22.15
CA ASP A 175 -0.19 14.14 -21.92
C ASP A 175 -1.30 13.51 -22.77
N ASP A 176 -0.98 12.49 -23.57
CA ASP A 176 -1.94 11.75 -24.39
C ASP A 176 -2.87 10.86 -23.55
N GLU A 177 -3.90 10.31 -24.20
CA GLU A 177 -4.88 9.42 -23.54
C GLU A 177 -4.26 8.16 -22.92
N ASN A 178 -3.19 7.65 -23.51
CA ASN A 178 -2.51 6.43 -23.08
C ASN A 178 -1.48 6.69 -21.99
N ARG A 179 -1.04 7.94 -21.82
CA ARG A 179 -0.06 8.37 -20.82
C ARG A 179 1.25 7.59 -20.85
N LEU A 180 1.66 7.16 -22.05
CA LEU A 180 2.86 6.34 -22.22
C LEU A 180 4.12 7.08 -21.75
N PRO A 181 5.15 6.34 -21.29
CA PRO A 181 6.42 6.94 -20.89
C PRO A 181 7.12 7.59 -22.11
N ILE A 182 7.55 8.84 -21.94
CA ILE A 182 8.40 9.58 -22.88
C ILE A 182 9.76 9.73 -22.25
N ARG A 183 10.83 9.56 -23.02
CA ARG A 183 12.21 9.69 -22.56
C ARG A 183 12.49 11.08 -21.98
N ASP A 184 13.13 11.11 -20.82
CA ASP A 184 13.42 12.28 -20.03
C ASP A 184 14.91 12.49 -19.84
N GLU A 185 15.51 13.37 -20.62
CA GLU A 185 16.90 13.77 -20.43
C GLU A 185 17.01 14.86 -19.32
N PRO A 186 18.03 14.86 -18.43
CA PRO A 186 19.22 14.00 -18.42
C PRO A 186 19.05 12.67 -17.66
N ALA A 187 17.87 12.38 -17.09
CA ALA A 187 17.65 11.19 -16.30
C ALA A 187 17.80 9.91 -17.12
N ALA A 188 17.39 9.92 -18.40
CA ALA A 188 17.55 8.79 -19.30
C ALA A 188 19.03 8.46 -19.59
N SER A 189 19.87 9.46 -19.77
CA SER A 189 21.32 9.28 -19.91
C SER A 189 21.94 8.65 -18.67
N THR A 190 21.48 9.01 -17.49
CA THR A 190 21.93 8.39 -16.23
C THR A 190 21.50 6.92 -16.16
N VAL A 191 20.28 6.57 -16.59
CA VAL A 191 19.82 5.18 -16.68
C VAL A 191 20.68 4.37 -17.63
N LEU A 192 20.92 4.86 -18.85
CA LEU A 192 21.77 4.20 -19.83
C LEU A 192 23.17 3.91 -19.24
N ARG A 193 23.76 4.89 -18.60
CA ARG A 193 25.07 4.76 -17.96
C ARG A 193 25.09 3.71 -16.84
N ILE A 194 24.01 3.58 -16.04
CA ILE A 194 23.88 2.51 -15.03
C ILE A 194 23.97 1.14 -15.70
N PHE A 195 23.28 0.92 -16.81
CA PHE A 195 23.32 -0.33 -17.56
C PHE A 195 24.71 -0.58 -18.18
N GLU A 196 25.35 0.43 -18.75
CA GLU A 196 26.71 0.33 -19.30
C GLU A 196 27.76 -0.05 -18.22
N MET A 197 27.69 0.58 -17.06
CA MET A 197 28.54 0.24 -15.93
C MET A 197 28.31 -1.21 -15.47
N ARG A 198 27.04 -1.63 -15.44
CA ARG A 198 26.71 -3.01 -15.07
C ARG A 198 27.21 -4.02 -16.08
N ALA A 199 27.09 -3.74 -17.38
CA ALA A 199 27.62 -4.59 -18.45
C ALA A 199 29.15 -4.72 -18.43
N LYS A 200 29.85 -3.73 -17.86
CA LYS A 200 31.30 -3.79 -17.58
C LYS A 200 31.64 -4.56 -16.29
N GLY A 201 30.64 -5.19 -15.63
CA GLY A 201 30.85 -6.00 -14.42
C GLY A 201 30.88 -5.20 -13.11
N ILE A 202 30.63 -3.90 -13.12
CA ILE A 202 30.62 -3.07 -11.91
C ILE A 202 29.41 -3.47 -11.05
N SER A 203 29.65 -3.66 -9.76
CA SER A 203 28.58 -4.05 -8.83
C SER A 203 27.57 -2.93 -8.61
N PRO A 204 26.27 -3.23 -8.37
CA PRO A 204 25.26 -2.20 -8.11
C PRO A 204 25.58 -1.28 -6.92
N GLN A 205 26.33 -1.76 -5.93
CA GLN A 205 26.82 -0.93 -4.83
C GLN A 205 27.84 0.10 -5.33
N LYS A 206 28.82 -0.34 -6.10
CA LYS A 206 29.84 0.57 -6.62
C LYS A 206 29.27 1.57 -7.63
N ILE A 207 28.22 1.17 -8.38
CA ILE A 207 27.46 2.09 -9.25
C ILE A 207 26.78 3.17 -8.41
N SER A 208 26.09 2.78 -7.33
CA SER A 208 25.44 3.79 -6.45
C SER A 208 26.45 4.74 -5.82
N ASP A 209 27.61 4.23 -5.39
CA ASP A 209 28.66 5.05 -4.80
C ASP A 209 29.21 6.07 -5.83
N THR A 210 29.48 5.62 -7.07
CA THR A 210 29.92 6.49 -8.16
C THR A 210 28.92 7.62 -8.46
N LEU A 211 27.62 7.29 -8.54
CA LEU A 211 26.58 8.28 -8.82
C LEU A 211 26.46 9.30 -7.67
N ASN A 212 26.70 8.88 -6.42
CA ASN A 212 26.71 9.76 -5.25
C ASN A 212 27.95 10.68 -5.26
N ASP A 213 29.12 10.13 -5.57
CA ASP A 213 30.38 10.91 -5.64
C ASP A 213 30.32 12.00 -6.72
N GLU A 214 29.56 11.76 -7.79
CA GLU A 214 29.31 12.71 -8.86
C GLU A 214 28.17 13.71 -8.55
N GLY A 215 27.49 13.57 -7.41
CA GLY A 215 26.41 14.45 -6.98
C GLY A 215 25.13 14.33 -7.81
N LEU A 216 24.92 13.21 -8.52
CA LEU A 216 23.71 12.99 -9.31
C LEU A 216 22.51 12.72 -8.39
N LEU A 217 21.40 13.41 -8.65
CA LEU A 217 20.19 13.28 -7.84
C LEU A 217 19.57 11.88 -7.98
N PRO A 218 19.26 11.21 -6.87
CA PRO A 218 18.53 9.95 -6.91
C PRO A 218 17.08 10.16 -7.36
N PRO A 219 16.37 9.11 -7.81
CA PRO A 219 15.05 9.22 -8.43
C PRO A 219 14.00 9.99 -7.62
N ALA A 220 14.04 9.89 -6.28
CA ALA A 220 13.09 10.59 -5.42
C ALA A 220 13.33 12.11 -5.41
N ASP A 221 14.58 12.52 -5.25
CA ASP A 221 14.97 13.95 -5.19
C ASP A 221 14.87 14.61 -6.57
N TYR A 222 15.19 13.86 -7.63
CA TYR A 222 14.98 14.33 -9.00
C TYR A 222 13.49 14.63 -9.26
N LYS A 223 12.58 13.76 -8.79
CA LYS A 223 11.14 14.00 -8.89
C LYS A 223 10.66 15.18 -8.09
N GLU A 224 11.17 15.36 -6.89
CA GLU A 224 10.85 16.51 -6.06
C GLU A 224 11.29 17.80 -6.74
N GLN A 225 12.53 17.86 -7.24
CA GLN A 225 13.05 19.02 -7.93
C GLN A 225 12.29 19.35 -9.23
N LYS A 226 11.96 18.33 -10.03
CA LYS A 226 11.35 18.52 -11.36
C LYS A 226 9.84 18.71 -11.33
N PHE A 227 9.15 17.97 -10.47
CA PHE A 227 7.68 17.89 -10.47
C PHE A 227 7.05 18.43 -9.19
N GLY A 228 7.84 18.88 -8.22
CA GLY A 228 7.33 19.33 -6.92
C GLY A 228 6.68 18.22 -6.08
N ILE A 229 6.97 16.95 -6.39
CA ILE A 229 6.41 15.80 -5.65
C ILE A 229 7.29 15.58 -4.42
N PRO A 230 6.79 15.83 -3.19
CA PRO A 230 7.61 15.76 -1.99
C PRO A 230 8.23 14.36 -1.79
N ASN A 231 9.53 14.33 -1.47
CA ASN A 231 10.18 13.11 -1.03
C ASN A 231 9.80 12.81 0.44
N THR A 232 8.77 11.98 0.64
CA THR A 232 8.29 11.60 1.98
C THR A 232 9.18 10.54 2.66
N ARG A 233 10.19 10.02 1.97
CA ARG A 233 11.10 9.04 2.55
C ARG A 233 12.13 9.75 3.42
N LYS A 234 12.22 9.38 4.69
CA LYS A 234 13.26 9.82 5.64
C LYS A 234 14.67 9.29 5.29
N SER A 235 14.85 8.70 4.10
CA SER A 235 16.13 8.14 3.66
C SER A 235 17.03 9.25 3.15
N HIS A 236 18.33 9.08 3.37
CA HIS A 236 19.39 9.93 2.84
C HIS A 236 19.16 10.21 1.35
N HIS A 237 19.32 11.46 0.95
CA HIS A 237 19.24 11.96 -0.43
C HIS A 237 20.36 11.37 -1.31
N LEU A 238 20.48 10.05 -1.33
CA LEU A 238 21.57 9.31 -1.96
C LEU A 238 21.05 8.11 -2.76
N TRP A 239 21.76 7.79 -3.83
CA TRP A 239 21.59 6.53 -4.53
C TRP A 239 21.89 5.34 -3.60
N SER A 240 21.11 4.29 -3.71
CA SER A 240 21.32 3.06 -2.98
C SER A 240 21.38 1.86 -3.92
N ASN A 241 22.04 0.80 -3.48
CA ASN A 241 22.13 -0.48 -4.20
C ASN A 241 20.74 -1.00 -4.62
N SER A 242 19.71 -0.84 -3.75
CA SER A 242 18.35 -1.29 -4.04
C SER A 242 17.70 -0.50 -5.18
N VAL A 243 17.91 0.80 -5.26
CA VAL A 243 17.42 1.64 -6.35
C VAL A 243 18.08 1.27 -7.68
N VAL A 244 19.40 1.10 -7.68
CA VAL A 244 20.14 0.64 -8.88
C VAL A 244 19.65 -0.72 -9.35
N LYS A 245 19.42 -1.68 -8.44
CA LYS A 245 18.86 -3.00 -8.78
C LYS A 245 17.44 -2.90 -9.35
N GLN A 246 16.59 -2.04 -8.79
CA GLN A 246 15.23 -1.81 -9.32
C GLN A 246 15.28 -1.28 -10.77
N ILE A 247 16.20 -0.38 -11.07
CA ILE A 247 16.42 0.12 -12.44
C ILE A 247 16.86 -1.01 -13.34
N LEU A 248 17.91 -1.73 -12.99
CA LEU A 248 18.47 -2.83 -13.77
C LEU A 248 17.47 -4.00 -14.02
N THR A 249 16.42 -4.12 -13.22
CA THR A 249 15.44 -5.22 -13.33
C THR A 249 14.10 -4.81 -13.92
N ASN A 250 13.90 -3.54 -14.25
CA ASN A 250 12.61 -3.07 -14.72
C ASN A 250 12.53 -3.09 -16.26
N PRO A 251 11.69 -3.95 -16.86
CA PRO A 251 11.59 -4.10 -18.32
C PRO A 251 11.05 -2.87 -19.06
N ILE A 252 10.60 -1.85 -18.34
CA ILE A 252 10.17 -0.58 -18.93
C ILE A 252 11.29 0.10 -19.72
N TYR A 253 12.54 -0.10 -19.32
CA TYR A 253 13.70 0.48 -19.98
C TYR A 253 14.00 -0.15 -21.36
N LEU A 254 13.40 -1.32 -21.65
CA LEU A 254 13.37 -1.96 -22.97
C LEU A 254 12.18 -1.48 -23.85
N GLY A 255 11.40 -0.51 -23.39
CA GLY A 255 10.17 -0.11 -24.05
C GLY A 255 8.97 -1.02 -23.76
N ASN A 256 9.08 -1.95 -22.82
CA ASN A 256 8.05 -2.93 -22.50
C ASN A 256 7.25 -2.49 -21.27
N LEU A 257 5.93 -2.54 -21.37
CA LEU A 257 5.02 -2.19 -20.30
C LEU A 257 4.52 -3.44 -19.61
N VAL A 258 4.93 -3.64 -18.34
CA VAL A 258 4.44 -4.75 -17.49
C VAL A 258 3.54 -4.18 -16.41
N GLN A 259 2.27 -4.55 -16.45
CA GLN A 259 1.21 -4.09 -15.55
C GLN A 259 0.60 -5.26 -14.78
N LEU A 260 -0.27 -4.97 -13.83
CA LEU A 260 -0.91 -5.95 -12.93
C LEU A 260 0.10 -6.82 -12.18
N LYS A 261 1.24 -6.25 -11.76
CA LYS A 261 2.29 -6.96 -11.00
C LYS A 261 1.81 -7.41 -9.61
N THR A 262 0.80 -6.73 -9.08
CA THR A 262 0.21 -7.03 -7.77
C THR A 262 -1.30 -6.87 -7.81
N TYR A 263 -1.99 -7.59 -6.94
CA TYR A 263 -3.43 -7.42 -6.69
C TYR A 263 -3.70 -7.29 -5.20
N THR A 264 -4.85 -6.72 -4.88
CA THR A 264 -5.35 -6.62 -3.50
C THR A 264 -6.31 -7.78 -3.24
N LEU A 265 -6.13 -8.51 -2.14
CA LEU A 265 -6.93 -9.71 -1.82
C LEU A 265 -8.44 -9.43 -1.83
N SER A 266 -8.87 -8.35 -1.17
CA SER A 266 -10.28 -7.93 -1.18
C SER A 266 -10.40 -6.43 -0.93
N TYR A 267 -11.61 -5.88 -1.06
CA TYR A 267 -11.87 -4.49 -0.69
C TYR A 267 -11.77 -4.24 0.83
N LYS A 268 -11.91 -5.29 1.65
CA LYS A 268 -11.73 -5.24 3.12
C LYS A 268 -10.27 -5.47 3.52
N ASN A 269 -9.53 -6.24 2.74
CA ASN A 269 -8.12 -6.55 3.01
C ASN A 269 -7.25 -5.93 1.91
N ILE A 270 -6.67 -4.77 2.22
CA ILE A 270 -5.82 -3.98 1.31
C ILE A 270 -4.41 -4.56 1.11
N LYS A 271 -4.10 -5.73 1.72
CA LYS A 271 -2.81 -6.38 1.53
C LYS A 271 -2.58 -6.69 0.06
N GLN A 272 -1.47 -6.17 -0.46
CA GLN A 272 -1.04 -6.45 -1.83
C GLN A 272 -0.29 -7.78 -1.89
N VAL A 273 -0.65 -8.59 -2.85
CA VAL A 273 0.00 -9.87 -3.18
C VAL A 273 0.54 -9.77 -4.60
N LYS A 274 1.69 -10.40 -4.86
CA LYS A 274 2.23 -10.47 -6.21
C LYS A 274 1.35 -11.39 -7.06
N ASN A 275 1.09 -10.96 -8.30
CA ASN A 275 0.49 -11.83 -9.31
C ASN A 275 1.53 -12.82 -9.83
N ASP A 276 1.05 -13.99 -10.24
CA ASP A 276 1.86 -14.91 -11.03
C ASP A 276 2.22 -14.29 -12.38
N PRO A 277 3.36 -14.66 -12.99
CA PRO A 277 3.77 -14.10 -14.28
C PRO A 277 2.71 -14.23 -15.39
N GLU A 278 1.89 -15.26 -15.35
CA GLU A 278 0.79 -15.52 -16.32
C GLU A 278 -0.37 -14.52 -16.19
N ASP A 279 -0.59 -13.99 -14.99
CA ASP A 279 -1.64 -12.99 -14.70
C ASP A 279 -1.18 -11.55 -14.93
N MET A 280 0.11 -11.36 -15.20
CA MET A 280 0.65 -10.05 -15.53
C MET A 280 0.40 -9.71 -17.00
N VAL A 281 0.02 -8.47 -17.26
CA VAL A 281 -0.13 -7.97 -18.64
C VAL A 281 1.18 -7.37 -19.09
N THR A 282 1.82 -8.00 -20.09
CA THR A 282 3.05 -7.50 -20.72
C THR A 282 2.74 -7.06 -22.15
N ILE A 283 3.05 -5.82 -22.46
CA ILE A 283 2.93 -5.27 -23.83
C ILE A 283 4.31 -4.79 -24.26
N TYR A 284 4.77 -5.29 -25.39
CA TYR A 284 6.10 -5.01 -25.90
C TYR A 284 6.12 -3.75 -26.78
N SER A 285 7.24 -3.05 -26.78
CA SER A 285 7.53 -1.91 -27.66
C SER A 285 6.45 -0.81 -27.64
N THR A 286 5.97 -0.47 -26.43
CA THR A 286 4.93 0.55 -26.24
C THR A 286 5.48 1.97 -26.28
N HIS A 287 6.76 2.17 -26.02
CA HIS A 287 7.43 3.47 -25.96
C HIS A 287 8.91 3.35 -26.30
N GLU A 288 9.59 4.47 -26.48
CA GLU A 288 11.00 4.50 -26.80
C GLU A 288 11.85 3.87 -25.69
N ALA A 289 12.65 2.87 -26.05
CA ALA A 289 13.55 2.20 -25.13
C ALA A 289 14.76 3.10 -24.79
N ILE A 290 15.17 3.12 -23.52
CA ILE A 290 16.44 3.74 -23.12
C ILE A 290 17.61 2.78 -23.34
N VAL A 291 17.34 1.47 -23.26
CA VAL A 291 18.36 0.42 -23.27
C VAL A 291 18.07 -0.55 -24.39
N THR A 292 19.12 -0.94 -25.15
CA THR A 292 19.00 -1.98 -26.17
C THR A 292 18.86 -3.37 -25.57
N GLN A 293 18.25 -4.31 -26.30
CA GLN A 293 18.11 -5.69 -25.85
C GLN A 293 19.48 -6.33 -25.56
N GLU A 294 20.49 -6.09 -26.39
CA GLU A 294 21.83 -6.61 -26.17
C GLU A 294 22.47 -6.16 -24.86
N LEU A 295 22.32 -4.86 -24.52
CA LEU A 295 22.86 -4.31 -23.28
C LEU A 295 22.11 -4.87 -22.06
N TRP A 296 20.81 -5.05 -22.19
CA TRP A 296 19.99 -5.68 -21.17
C TRP A 296 20.40 -7.12 -20.89
N ASP A 297 20.57 -7.92 -21.95
CA ASP A 297 20.93 -9.34 -21.84
C ASP A 297 22.31 -9.51 -21.20
N LYS A 298 23.30 -8.69 -21.59
CA LYS A 298 24.62 -8.66 -20.92
C LYS A 298 24.51 -8.39 -19.42
N CYS A 299 23.63 -7.46 -19.02
CA CYS A 299 23.41 -7.20 -17.59
C CYS A 299 22.78 -8.40 -16.87
N ARG A 300 21.89 -9.14 -17.53
CA ARG A 300 21.27 -10.36 -16.98
C ARG A 300 22.26 -11.50 -16.84
N GLU A 301 23.10 -11.72 -17.83
CA GLU A 301 24.19 -12.70 -17.75
C GLU A 301 25.14 -12.40 -16.59
N MET A 302 25.47 -11.12 -16.40
CA MET A 302 26.27 -10.69 -15.26
C MET A 302 25.60 -10.95 -13.91
N GLU A 303 24.26 -10.80 -13.80
CA GLU A 303 23.52 -11.15 -12.58
C GLU A 303 23.53 -12.65 -12.32
N ALA A 304 23.35 -13.47 -13.35
CA ALA A 304 23.36 -14.92 -13.24
C ALA A 304 24.76 -15.45 -12.88
N SER A 305 25.83 -14.82 -13.38
CA SER A 305 27.22 -15.23 -13.12
C SER A 305 27.72 -14.85 -11.72
N VAL A 306 27.22 -13.75 -11.14
CA VAL A 306 27.68 -13.24 -9.83
C VAL A 306 26.88 -13.88 -8.70
N SER A 307 27.10 -15.15 -8.45
CA SER A 307 26.95 -15.71 -7.11
C SER A 307 28.18 -15.27 -6.29
N GLN A 308 28.10 -14.10 -5.65
CA GLN A 308 29.17 -13.70 -4.72
C GLN A 308 29.19 -14.69 -3.55
N GLY A 309 30.29 -15.47 -3.46
CA GLY A 309 30.55 -16.30 -2.31
C GLY A 309 30.50 -15.46 -1.03
N LYS A 310 29.95 -16.01 0.04
CA LYS A 310 29.99 -15.35 1.34
C LYS A 310 31.45 -15.08 1.73
N LYS A 311 31.74 -13.80 2.05
CA LYS A 311 33.02 -13.44 2.64
C LYS A 311 33.18 -14.18 3.98
N ASN A 312 34.33 -14.73 4.25
CA ASN A 312 34.66 -15.25 5.59
C ASN A 312 34.79 -14.09 6.59
N LYS A 313 35.01 -14.42 7.89
CA LYS A 313 35.21 -13.41 8.95
C LYS A 313 36.42 -12.50 8.72
N THR A 314 37.39 -12.92 7.88
CA THR A 314 38.57 -12.15 7.51
C THR A 314 38.39 -11.36 6.22
N GLY A 315 37.22 -11.39 5.57
CA GLY A 315 36.97 -10.68 4.33
C GLY A 315 37.44 -11.40 3.06
N TYR A 316 38.04 -12.56 3.19
CA TYR A 316 38.53 -13.37 2.05
C TYR A 316 37.37 -14.04 1.32
N VAL A 317 37.39 -14.00 0.00
CA VAL A 317 36.50 -14.73 -0.90
C VAL A 317 37.32 -15.72 -1.68
N ASN A 318 36.94 -17.00 -1.65
CA ASN A 318 37.63 -18.02 -2.45
C ASN A 318 37.45 -17.70 -3.94
N PRO A 319 38.54 -17.71 -4.75
CA PRO A 319 38.50 -17.40 -6.18
C PRO A 319 37.55 -18.28 -7.00
N LEU A 320 37.30 -19.51 -6.54
CA LEU A 320 36.37 -20.45 -7.20
C LEU A 320 34.94 -20.31 -6.75
N SER A 321 34.63 -19.33 -5.88
CA SER A 321 33.29 -19.09 -5.39
C SER A 321 32.36 -18.70 -6.53
N GLY A 322 31.29 -19.50 -6.75
CA GLY A 322 30.33 -19.29 -7.83
C GLY A 322 30.71 -19.84 -9.20
N LEU A 323 31.92 -20.45 -9.31
CA LEU A 323 32.42 -21.08 -10.54
C LEU A 323 32.30 -22.61 -10.52
N VAL A 324 32.07 -23.22 -9.35
CA VAL A 324 32.02 -24.67 -9.18
C VAL A 324 30.56 -25.14 -9.22
N TYR A 325 30.31 -26.17 -10.02
CA TYR A 325 29.00 -26.80 -10.18
C TYR A 325 29.08 -28.27 -9.80
N CYS A 326 27.99 -28.82 -9.26
CA CYS A 326 27.87 -30.24 -8.93
C CYS A 326 27.81 -31.07 -10.23
N ALA A 327 28.64 -32.10 -10.34
CA ALA A 327 28.64 -32.97 -11.51
C ALA A 327 27.36 -33.82 -11.64
N ASP A 328 26.67 -34.09 -10.51
CA ASP A 328 25.49 -34.96 -10.50
C ASP A 328 24.21 -34.20 -10.84
N CYS A 329 24.04 -32.97 -10.34
CA CYS A 329 22.78 -32.22 -10.49
C CYS A 329 22.90 -30.87 -11.22
N GLY A 330 24.10 -30.45 -11.63
CA GLY A 330 24.38 -29.20 -12.32
C GLY A 330 24.18 -27.93 -11.48
N ASN A 331 23.81 -28.05 -10.22
CA ASN A 331 23.62 -26.90 -9.34
C ASN A 331 24.92 -26.25 -8.90
N LYS A 332 24.95 -24.95 -8.72
CA LYS A 332 26.10 -24.24 -8.15
C LYS A 332 26.42 -24.76 -6.74
N MET A 333 27.67 -25.01 -6.48
CA MET A 333 28.15 -25.41 -5.17
C MET A 333 28.50 -24.19 -4.31
N TYR A 334 28.20 -24.28 -3.02
CA TYR A 334 28.57 -23.24 -2.06
C TYR A 334 29.73 -23.67 -1.18
N ILE A 335 30.53 -22.70 -0.73
CA ILE A 335 31.65 -22.94 0.15
C ILE A 335 31.16 -23.06 1.59
N ALA A 336 31.44 -24.19 2.22
CA ALA A 336 31.27 -24.42 3.64
C ALA A 336 32.60 -24.25 4.37
N TRP A 337 32.58 -23.36 5.37
CA TRP A 337 33.74 -23.10 6.22
C TRP A 337 33.67 -23.98 7.45
N ASN A 338 34.65 -24.85 7.63
CA ASN A 338 34.83 -25.65 8.84
C ASN A 338 36.04 -25.14 9.61
N ASN A 339 35.81 -24.57 10.77
CA ASN A 339 36.88 -24.27 11.73
C ASN A 339 37.11 -25.50 12.60
N THR A 340 38.11 -26.30 12.25
CA THR A 340 38.50 -27.42 13.10
C THR A 340 39.53 -26.91 14.11
N ARG A 341 39.14 -26.78 15.38
CA ARG A 341 40.09 -26.62 16.49
C ARG A 341 40.70 -27.96 16.76
N HIS A 342 41.96 -28.14 16.41
CA HIS A 342 42.71 -29.29 16.88
C HIS A 342 43.00 -29.19 18.38
N LYS A 343 43.08 -30.38 19.04
CA LYS A 343 43.34 -30.55 20.47
C LYS A 343 44.56 -29.77 20.94
N ARG A 344 44.59 -29.46 22.23
CA ARG A 344 45.51 -28.69 23.09
C ARG A 344 47.01 -28.59 22.72
N THR A 345 47.49 -29.32 21.73
CA THR A 345 48.93 -29.40 21.37
C THR A 345 49.37 -28.60 20.15
N ASP A 346 48.40 -28.12 19.31
CA ASP A 346 48.72 -27.27 18.15
C ASP A 346 47.79 -26.05 18.14
N PRO A 347 48.32 -24.85 18.42
CA PRO A 347 47.51 -23.60 18.45
C PRO A 347 47.12 -23.10 17.04
N ARG A 348 47.53 -23.76 15.96
CA ARG A 348 47.20 -23.33 14.60
C ARG A 348 45.78 -23.68 14.26
N THR A 349 44.98 -22.68 13.88
CA THR A 349 43.63 -22.86 13.39
C THR A 349 43.67 -23.11 11.89
N TYR A 350 43.41 -24.34 11.45
CA TYR A 350 43.31 -24.66 10.02
C TYR A 350 41.90 -24.33 9.53
N HIS A 351 41.82 -23.43 8.54
CA HIS A 351 40.57 -23.14 7.81
C HIS A 351 40.49 -24.14 6.64
N ARG A 352 39.53 -25.06 6.71
CA ARG A 352 39.21 -25.94 5.57
C ARG A 352 38.01 -25.40 4.84
N GLU A 353 38.15 -25.20 3.55
CA GLU A 353 37.10 -24.82 2.63
C GLU A 353 36.66 -26.07 1.85
N ASN A 354 35.38 -26.38 1.94
CA ASN A 354 34.80 -27.49 1.20
C ASN A 354 33.65 -26.96 0.35
N PHE A 355 33.59 -27.42 -0.90
CA PHE A 355 32.43 -27.17 -1.75
C PHE A 355 31.31 -28.16 -1.41
N LYS A 356 30.11 -27.68 -1.15
CA LYS A 356 28.90 -28.49 -0.90
C LYS A 356 27.85 -28.20 -1.92
N CYS A 357 27.22 -29.26 -2.43
CA CYS A 357 25.98 -29.15 -3.22
C CYS A 357 24.82 -28.80 -2.29
N GLY A 358 23.92 -27.93 -2.73
CA GLY A 358 22.74 -27.52 -1.99
C GLY A 358 21.47 -28.31 -2.33
N ALA A 359 21.61 -29.37 -3.16
CA ALA A 359 20.51 -30.26 -3.51
C ALA A 359 20.28 -31.30 -2.41
#